data_e0460b8f324392e11a71567fae14f5a7
#
_entry.id   e0460b8f324392e11a71567fae14f5a7
#
_cell.length_a   1.000
_cell.length_b   1.000
_cell.length_c   1.000
_cell.angle_alpha   90.00
_cell.angle_beta   90.00
_cell.angle_gamma   90.00
#
_symmetry.space_group_name_H-M   'P 1'
#
loop_
_entity.id
_entity.type
_entity.pdbx_description
1 polymer ?
#
loop_
_entity_poly.entity_id
_entity_poly.type
_entity_poly.pdbx_seq_one_letter_code
_entity_poly.pdbx_strand_id
1 'polypeptide(L)'
;QLTETAPFLDALDRVLALVEQLAAQGIQIAHLDLGGGLGIRYRDETPPLPDAYATALRERLGGTERTILIEPGRAIAGNAGILVTRVEYLKHTEHKDFAVVDAAMNDLMRPALYNAWQEIIPVEPRVGEARQYDVVGPVCETGDFLGKDRELILEPADLLAVRSAGAYGFSMSSNYNSRPRAAEIMVDEKQIHVIRERETVADLFAHEHVLPWKKRDEASK
;
A
#
# COMPACT_ATOMS: atom_id res chain seq x y z
N GLN A 1 10.13 -2.92 5.81
CA GLN A 1 10.55 -3.78 4.69
C GLN A 1 11.98 -4.26 4.96
N LEU A 2 12.12 -5.33 5.72
CA LEU A 2 13.39 -6.00 5.94
C LEU A 2 13.48 -7.23 5.04
N THR A 3 14.54 -7.30 4.25
CA THR A 3 14.74 -8.37 3.26
C THR A 3 15.81 -9.39 3.69
N GLU A 4 16.35 -9.22 4.89
CA GLU A 4 17.35 -10.09 5.49
C GLU A 4 16.94 -10.49 6.91
N THR A 5 17.38 -11.65 7.37
CA THR A 5 17.05 -12.18 8.71
C THR A 5 17.90 -11.53 9.81
N ALA A 6 19.11 -11.12 9.50
CA ALA A 6 20.09 -10.63 10.49
C ALA A 6 19.57 -9.45 11.35
N PRO A 7 18.90 -8.41 10.79
CA PRO A 7 18.38 -7.32 11.61
C PRO A 7 17.34 -7.76 12.65
N PHE A 8 16.54 -8.78 12.33
CA PHE A 8 15.57 -9.33 13.28
C PHE A 8 16.25 -10.03 14.44
N LEU A 9 17.30 -10.81 14.14
CA LEU A 9 18.06 -11.52 15.15
C LEU A 9 18.84 -10.58 16.07
N ASP A 10 19.43 -9.50 15.52
CA ASP A 10 20.08 -8.45 16.32
C ASP A 10 19.09 -7.78 17.27
N ALA A 11 17.91 -7.42 16.77
CA ALA A 11 16.85 -6.85 17.60
C ALA A 11 16.40 -7.82 18.70
N LEU A 12 16.21 -9.10 18.36
CA LEU A 12 15.85 -10.16 19.33
C LEU A 12 16.92 -10.30 20.42
N ASP A 13 18.20 -10.34 20.07
CA ASP A 13 19.30 -10.45 21.03
C ASP A 13 19.29 -9.31 22.05
N ARG A 14 19.03 -8.08 21.59
CA ARG A 14 18.92 -6.90 22.47
C ARG A 14 17.72 -7.00 23.40
N VAL A 15 16.57 -7.47 22.89
CA VAL A 15 15.37 -7.68 23.70
C VAL A 15 15.62 -8.77 24.74
N LEU A 16 16.25 -9.89 24.37
CA LEU A 16 16.59 -10.97 25.31
C LEU A 16 17.53 -10.50 26.42
N ALA A 17 18.56 -9.71 26.08
CA ALA A 17 19.46 -9.12 27.07
C ALA A 17 18.70 -8.21 28.08
N LEU A 18 17.73 -7.42 27.61
CA LEU A 18 16.88 -6.61 28.48
C LEU A 18 16.00 -7.50 29.39
N VAL A 19 15.43 -8.55 28.84
CA VAL A 19 14.61 -9.52 29.60
C VAL A 19 15.40 -10.15 30.75
N GLU A 20 16.67 -10.52 30.51
CA GLU A 20 17.56 -11.04 31.55
C GLU A 20 17.84 -10.02 32.64
N GLN A 21 18.10 -8.76 32.28
CA GLN A 21 18.30 -7.68 33.24
C GLN A 21 17.04 -7.44 34.10
N LEU A 22 15.86 -7.49 33.52
CA LEU A 22 14.58 -7.37 34.25
C LEU A 22 14.35 -8.55 35.17
N ALA A 23 14.64 -9.77 34.70
CA ALA A 23 14.53 -10.98 35.51
C ALA A 23 15.44 -10.92 36.76
N ALA A 24 16.66 -10.39 36.62
CA ALA A 24 17.58 -10.17 37.75
C ALA A 24 17.03 -9.17 38.78
N GLN A 25 16.09 -8.31 38.40
CA GLN A 25 15.38 -7.39 39.27
C GLN A 25 14.05 -7.95 39.80
N GLY A 26 13.74 -9.23 39.52
CA GLY A 26 12.51 -9.91 39.95
C GLY A 26 11.32 -9.66 39.02
N ILE A 27 11.51 -9.01 37.86
CA ILE A 27 10.46 -8.75 36.89
C ILE A 27 10.45 -9.88 35.85
N GLN A 28 9.35 -10.64 35.81
CA GLN A 28 9.20 -11.75 34.86
C GLN A 28 8.38 -11.31 33.64
N ILE A 29 8.97 -11.48 32.46
CA ILE A 29 8.33 -11.16 31.17
C ILE A 29 7.78 -12.47 30.58
N ALA A 30 6.47 -12.55 30.38
CA ALA A 30 5.78 -13.71 29.83
C ALA A 30 5.57 -13.65 28.31
N HIS A 31 5.57 -12.46 27.74
CA HIS A 31 5.30 -12.22 26.32
C HIS A 31 6.43 -11.40 25.69
N LEU A 32 6.86 -11.79 24.51
CA LEU A 32 7.80 -11.03 23.69
C LEU A 32 7.15 -10.71 22.34
N ASP A 33 6.92 -9.45 22.08
CA ASP A 33 6.52 -8.98 20.76
C ASP A 33 7.75 -8.55 19.96
N LEU A 34 7.98 -9.21 18.85
CA LEU A 34 9.10 -8.97 17.96
C LEU A 34 8.74 -7.97 16.85
N GLY A 35 7.51 -7.46 16.87
CA GLY A 35 7.01 -6.51 15.91
C GLY A 35 6.80 -7.09 14.50
N GLY A 36 6.73 -6.19 13.55
CA GLY A 36 6.59 -6.51 12.14
C GLY A 36 7.90 -6.35 11.37
N GLY A 37 7.77 -5.96 10.10
CA GLY A 37 8.91 -5.65 9.25
C GLY A 37 9.30 -6.73 8.25
N LEU A 38 8.75 -7.96 8.35
CA LEU A 38 9.02 -9.00 7.38
C LEU A 38 8.65 -8.52 5.97
N GLY A 39 9.64 -8.49 5.09
CA GLY A 39 9.55 -7.93 3.76
C GLY A 39 8.80 -8.82 2.79
N ILE A 40 8.43 -8.20 1.66
CA ILE A 40 7.89 -8.88 0.48
C ILE A 40 8.70 -8.47 -0.74
N ARG A 41 8.54 -9.21 -1.81
CA ARG A 41 9.09 -8.85 -3.11
C ARG A 41 8.21 -7.79 -3.77
N TYR A 42 8.79 -6.66 -4.08
CA TYR A 42 8.21 -5.63 -4.94
C TYR A 42 8.80 -5.66 -6.35
N ARG A 43 10.10 -5.88 -6.46
CA ARG A 43 10.84 -5.92 -7.72
C ARG A 43 11.83 -7.09 -7.76
N ASP A 44 12.99 -6.93 -7.17
CA ASP A 44 14.12 -7.86 -7.25
C ASP A 44 14.50 -8.45 -5.88
N GLU A 45 13.83 -8.00 -4.83
CA GLU A 45 14.14 -8.42 -3.47
C GLU A 45 13.84 -9.91 -3.27
N THR A 46 14.65 -10.54 -2.45
CA THR A 46 14.47 -11.93 -2.03
C THR A 46 14.35 -11.99 -0.52
N PRO A 47 13.22 -11.53 0.06
CA PRO A 47 13.01 -11.57 1.49
C PRO A 47 12.94 -13.02 1.99
N PRO A 48 13.28 -13.26 3.27
CA PRO A 48 13.13 -14.59 3.85
C PRO A 48 11.66 -15.02 3.81
N LEU A 49 11.45 -16.26 3.43
CA LEU A 49 10.12 -16.86 3.54
C LEU A 49 9.70 -16.99 5.01
N PRO A 50 8.38 -17.02 5.32
CA PRO A 50 7.89 -17.15 6.68
C PRO A 50 8.50 -18.32 7.47
N ASP A 51 8.69 -19.47 6.82
CA ASP A 51 9.29 -20.64 7.43
C ASP A 51 10.77 -20.43 7.81
N ALA A 52 11.54 -19.78 6.94
CA ALA A 52 12.94 -19.45 7.20
C ALA A 52 13.05 -18.44 8.34
N TYR A 53 12.18 -17.43 8.36
CA TYR A 53 12.10 -16.44 9.43
C TYR A 53 11.73 -17.11 10.77
N ALA A 54 10.68 -17.93 10.78
CA ALA A 54 10.24 -18.66 11.98
C ALA A 54 11.31 -19.62 12.52
N THR A 55 12.03 -20.30 11.63
CA THR A 55 13.13 -21.21 11.99
C THR A 55 14.26 -20.43 12.66
N ALA A 56 14.70 -19.32 12.07
CA ALA A 56 15.75 -18.48 12.64
C ALA A 56 15.39 -17.93 14.04
N LEU A 57 14.13 -17.52 14.23
CA LEU A 57 13.65 -17.08 15.55
C LEU A 57 13.64 -18.24 16.56
N ARG A 58 13.14 -19.41 16.19
CA ARG A 58 13.08 -20.57 17.07
C ARG A 58 14.47 -21.04 17.52
N GLU A 59 15.44 -21.06 16.61
CA GLU A 59 16.83 -21.40 16.94
C GLU A 59 17.42 -20.42 17.94
N ARG A 60 17.16 -19.10 17.79
CA ARG A 60 17.68 -18.09 18.68
C ARG A 60 16.97 -18.08 20.05
N LEU A 61 15.68 -18.35 20.09
CA LEU A 61 14.88 -18.37 21.32
C LEU A 61 15.16 -19.60 22.20
N GLY A 62 15.69 -20.68 21.63
CA GLY A 62 16.20 -21.81 22.39
C GLY A 62 15.16 -22.55 23.26
N GLY A 63 13.90 -22.63 22.84
CA GLY A 63 12.85 -23.35 23.61
C GLY A 63 12.32 -22.56 24.81
N THR A 64 12.25 -21.24 24.69
CA THR A 64 11.61 -20.35 25.69
C THR A 64 10.17 -20.77 25.98
N GLU A 65 9.73 -20.64 27.23
CA GLU A 65 8.33 -20.80 27.64
C GLU A 65 7.49 -19.53 27.40
N ARG A 66 8.13 -18.43 26.92
CA ARG A 66 7.45 -17.18 26.64
C ARG A 66 6.57 -17.27 25.40
N THR A 67 5.46 -16.59 25.45
CA THR A 67 4.62 -16.38 24.24
C THR A 67 5.31 -15.39 23.32
N ILE A 68 5.53 -15.81 22.08
CA ILE A 68 6.12 -14.95 21.04
C ILE A 68 4.99 -14.37 20.17
N LEU A 69 4.99 -13.05 20.02
CA LEU A 69 4.09 -12.32 19.11
C LEU A 69 4.91 -11.78 17.95
N ILE A 70 4.28 -11.72 16.78
CA ILE A 70 4.82 -11.09 15.58
C ILE A 70 3.70 -10.33 14.86
N GLU A 71 4.05 -9.27 14.12
CA GLU A 71 3.11 -8.37 13.45
C GLU A 71 3.37 -8.30 11.92
N PRO A 72 3.27 -9.40 11.17
CA PRO A 72 3.76 -9.50 9.79
C PRO A 72 2.76 -8.94 8.76
N GLY A 73 2.15 -7.79 9.01
CA GLY A 73 1.07 -7.21 8.20
C GLY A 73 1.40 -7.14 6.70
N ARG A 74 2.56 -6.59 6.35
CA ARG A 74 3.01 -6.52 4.95
C ARG A 74 3.18 -7.91 4.33
N ALA A 75 3.79 -8.84 5.05
CA ALA A 75 4.05 -10.19 4.55
C ALA A 75 2.76 -10.97 4.28
N ILE A 76 1.69 -10.69 5.04
CA ILE A 76 0.38 -11.31 4.86
C ILE A 76 -0.36 -10.66 3.67
N ALA A 77 -0.49 -9.34 3.68
CA ALA A 77 -1.43 -8.64 2.81
C ALA A 77 -0.79 -8.07 1.53
N GLY A 78 0.50 -7.75 1.55
CA GLY A 78 1.13 -6.93 0.51
C GLY A 78 0.95 -7.49 -0.90
N ASN A 79 1.39 -8.71 -1.14
CA ASN A 79 1.31 -9.33 -2.47
C ASN A 79 -0.06 -9.95 -2.78
N ALA A 80 -0.96 -9.99 -1.80
CA ALA A 80 -2.32 -10.50 -1.99
C ALA A 80 -3.26 -9.50 -2.69
N GLY A 81 -2.88 -8.22 -2.79
CA GLY A 81 -3.73 -7.19 -3.39
C GLY A 81 -3.09 -6.45 -4.55
N ILE A 82 -3.95 -6.02 -5.47
CA ILE A 82 -3.61 -5.17 -6.61
C ILE A 82 -4.55 -3.95 -6.61
N LEU A 83 -4.08 -2.84 -7.18
CA LEU A 83 -4.93 -1.72 -7.57
C LEU A 83 -5.14 -1.81 -9.07
N VAL A 84 -6.40 -1.91 -9.49
CA VAL A 84 -6.78 -1.85 -10.91
C VAL A 84 -7.10 -0.42 -11.28
N THR A 85 -6.54 0.04 -12.39
CA THR A 85 -6.77 1.39 -12.91
C THR A 85 -6.89 1.36 -14.43
N ARG A 86 -7.61 2.33 -15.01
CA ARG A 86 -7.81 2.46 -16.44
C ARG A 86 -6.99 3.60 -17.00
N VAL A 87 -6.38 3.38 -18.16
CA VAL A 87 -5.74 4.42 -18.95
C VAL A 87 -6.81 5.30 -19.58
N GLU A 88 -6.89 6.57 -19.16
CA GLU A 88 -7.83 7.55 -19.70
C GLU A 88 -7.33 8.11 -21.04
N TYR A 89 -6.05 8.47 -21.10
CA TYR A 89 -5.40 8.87 -22.34
C TYR A 89 -3.87 8.78 -22.24
N LEU A 90 -3.22 8.77 -23.40
CA LEU A 90 -1.76 8.79 -23.53
C LEU A 90 -1.33 10.18 -24.03
N LYS A 91 -0.33 10.76 -23.38
CA LYS A 91 0.24 12.05 -23.77
C LYS A 91 1.71 11.84 -24.13
N HIS A 92 2.03 12.07 -25.39
CA HIS A 92 3.38 12.01 -25.92
C HIS A 92 3.97 13.41 -26.03
N THR A 93 5.19 13.59 -25.54
CA THR A 93 5.92 14.86 -25.63
C THR A 93 7.34 14.61 -26.14
N GLU A 94 8.08 15.67 -26.45
CA GLU A 94 9.47 15.55 -26.93
C GLU A 94 10.42 14.92 -25.88
N HIS A 95 10.08 15.03 -24.59
CA HIS A 95 10.99 14.64 -23.52
C HIS A 95 10.49 13.44 -22.72
N LYS A 96 9.17 13.24 -22.66
CA LYS A 96 8.58 12.21 -21.80
C LYS A 96 7.17 11.85 -22.25
N ASP A 97 6.82 10.57 -22.12
CA ASP A 97 5.48 10.10 -22.36
C ASP A 97 4.74 9.84 -21.04
N PHE A 98 3.45 10.14 -21.02
CA PHE A 98 2.59 9.97 -19.86
C PHE A 98 1.42 9.04 -20.19
N ALA A 99 1.17 8.09 -19.32
CA ALA A 99 -0.08 7.35 -19.26
C ALA A 99 -0.92 7.93 -18.12
N VAL A 100 -1.95 8.70 -18.47
CA VAL A 100 -2.87 9.28 -17.48
C VAL A 100 -3.94 8.26 -17.17
N VAL A 101 -4.07 7.92 -15.89
CA VAL A 101 -5.00 6.89 -15.39
C VAL A 101 -6.04 7.48 -14.46
N ASP A 102 -7.12 6.71 -14.18
CA ASP A 102 -8.20 7.15 -13.29
C ASP A 102 -7.87 7.00 -11.79
N ALA A 103 -6.90 6.16 -11.42
CA ALA A 103 -6.37 6.13 -10.06
C ALA A 103 -5.37 7.26 -9.82
N ALA A 104 -5.16 7.62 -8.55
CA ALA A 104 -4.27 8.70 -8.16
C ALA A 104 -3.51 8.39 -6.86
N MET A 105 -2.64 9.31 -6.45
CA MET A 105 -1.91 9.21 -5.20
C MET A 105 -2.81 9.06 -3.97
N ASN A 106 -4.05 9.54 -4.03
CA ASN A 106 -5.02 9.36 -2.94
C ASN A 106 -5.50 7.90 -2.80
N ASP A 107 -5.45 7.10 -3.87
CA ASP A 107 -5.80 5.69 -3.87
C ASP A 107 -4.60 4.83 -3.45
N LEU A 108 -3.39 5.19 -3.89
CA LEU A 108 -2.13 4.52 -3.59
C LEU A 108 -1.02 5.51 -3.31
N MET A 109 -0.87 5.88 -2.05
CA MET A 109 0.03 6.95 -1.60
C MET A 109 1.52 6.58 -1.68
N ARG A 110 1.88 5.31 -1.57
CA ARG A 110 3.27 4.87 -1.38
C ARG A 110 4.25 5.31 -2.47
N PRO A 111 3.94 5.28 -3.78
CA PRO A 111 4.83 5.81 -4.80
C PRO A 111 5.15 7.30 -4.59
N ALA A 112 4.14 8.12 -4.34
CA ALA A 112 4.29 9.56 -4.13
C ALA A 112 5.04 9.88 -2.82
N LEU A 113 4.69 9.22 -1.70
CA LEU A 113 5.21 9.55 -0.38
C LEU A 113 6.63 9.00 -0.13
N TYR A 114 6.91 7.80 -0.62
CA TYR A 114 8.16 7.08 -0.32
C TYR A 114 9.01 6.80 -1.56
N ASN A 115 8.61 7.27 -2.72
CA ASN A 115 9.19 6.86 -4.01
C ASN A 115 9.23 5.33 -4.15
N ALA A 116 8.20 4.66 -3.59
CA ALA A 116 8.14 3.21 -3.53
C ALA A 116 7.90 2.62 -4.92
N TRP A 117 8.69 1.62 -5.27
CA TRP A 117 8.45 0.84 -6.46
C TRP A 117 7.25 -0.09 -6.25
N GLN A 118 6.33 -0.10 -7.22
CA GLN A 118 5.33 -1.15 -7.39
C GLN A 118 5.28 -1.52 -8.86
N GLU A 119 5.20 -2.80 -9.16
CA GLU A 119 5.12 -3.27 -10.53
C GLU A 119 3.77 -2.87 -11.13
N ILE A 120 3.79 -2.36 -12.36
CA ILE A 120 2.60 -1.99 -13.12
C ILE A 120 2.60 -2.83 -14.39
N ILE A 121 1.55 -3.60 -14.59
CA ILE A 121 1.39 -4.47 -15.74
C ILE A 121 0.02 -4.25 -16.40
N PRO A 122 -0.08 -4.40 -17.73
CA PRO A 122 -1.38 -4.49 -18.40
C PRO A 122 -2.16 -5.71 -17.91
N VAL A 123 -3.47 -5.56 -17.69
CA VAL A 123 -4.36 -6.70 -17.39
C VAL A 123 -4.47 -7.61 -18.61
N GLU A 124 -4.55 -7.02 -19.79
CA GLU A 124 -4.50 -7.71 -21.06
C GLU A 124 -3.25 -7.29 -21.83
N PRO A 125 -2.20 -8.14 -21.88
CA PRO A 125 -0.96 -7.81 -22.58
C PRO A 125 -1.18 -7.62 -24.08
N ARG A 126 -0.56 -6.57 -24.64
CA ARG A 126 -0.56 -6.29 -26.07
C ARG A 126 0.77 -6.68 -26.72
N VAL A 127 0.73 -6.91 -28.01
CA VAL A 127 1.92 -7.08 -28.86
C VAL A 127 2.16 -5.77 -29.60
N GLY A 128 3.39 -5.26 -29.60
CA GLY A 128 3.74 -4.01 -30.25
C GLY A 128 5.08 -3.46 -29.77
N GLU A 129 5.33 -2.21 -30.07
CA GLU A 129 6.51 -1.47 -29.63
C GLU A 129 6.23 -0.87 -28.24
N ALA A 130 7.06 -1.22 -27.27
CA ALA A 130 6.97 -0.67 -25.92
C ALA A 130 7.48 0.78 -25.89
N ARG A 131 6.86 1.59 -25.06
CA ARG A 131 7.30 2.95 -24.75
C ARG A 131 7.48 3.15 -23.25
N GLN A 132 8.31 4.12 -22.92
CA GLN A 132 8.57 4.45 -21.51
C GLN A 132 7.58 5.52 -21.03
N TYR A 133 6.73 5.17 -20.08
CA TYR A 133 5.70 6.05 -19.52
C TYR A 133 5.95 6.40 -18.07
N ASP A 134 5.64 7.64 -17.68
CA ASP A 134 5.22 7.94 -16.32
C ASP A 134 3.71 7.68 -16.22
N VAL A 135 3.32 6.79 -15.32
CA VAL A 135 1.92 6.50 -15.02
C VAL A 135 1.47 7.47 -13.95
N VAL A 136 0.58 8.38 -14.32
CA VAL A 136 0.17 9.54 -13.51
C VAL A 136 -1.35 9.59 -13.33
N GLY A 137 -1.78 10.09 -12.18
CA GLY A 137 -3.20 10.29 -11.89
C GLY A 137 -3.75 11.64 -12.34
N PRO A 138 -5.03 11.92 -12.05
CA PRO A 138 -5.70 13.16 -12.42
C PRO A 138 -5.62 14.26 -11.36
N VAL A 139 -4.90 14.07 -10.26
CA VAL A 139 -4.78 15.06 -9.18
C VAL A 139 -3.84 16.20 -9.61
N CYS A 140 -4.23 17.43 -9.33
CA CYS A 140 -3.41 18.62 -9.61
C CYS A 140 -2.28 18.75 -8.58
N GLU A 141 -1.36 17.80 -8.61
CA GLU A 141 -0.22 17.68 -7.71
C GLU A 141 0.97 17.08 -8.47
N THR A 142 2.15 17.67 -8.33
CA THR A 142 3.38 17.16 -8.99
C THR A 142 3.74 15.75 -8.54
N GLY A 143 3.36 15.39 -7.31
CA GLY A 143 3.56 14.06 -6.73
C GLY A 143 2.57 13.01 -7.20
N ASP A 144 1.58 13.34 -8.04
CA ASP A 144 0.54 12.38 -8.45
C ASP A 144 1.03 11.42 -9.53
N PHE A 145 1.84 10.46 -9.11
CA PHE A 145 2.28 9.36 -9.96
C PHE A 145 2.15 8.02 -9.23
N LEU A 146 1.85 6.96 -9.99
CA LEU A 146 1.85 5.58 -9.53
C LEU A 146 3.16 4.86 -9.89
N GLY A 147 3.83 5.30 -10.93
CA GLY A 147 5.14 4.80 -11.32
C GLY A 147 5.78 5.64 -12.41
N LYS A 148 7.09 5.76 -12.36
CA LYS A 148 7.90 6.48 -13.34
C LYS A 148 8.71 5.51 -14.19
N ASP A 149 8.96 5.92 -15.43
CA ASP A 149 9.83 5.20 -16.37
C ASP A 149 9.41 3.74 -16.55
N ARG A 150 8.11 3.50 -16.82
CA ARG A 150 7.52 2.17 -17.04
C ARG A 150 7.52 1.82 -18.52
N GLU A 151 8.18 0.73 -18.87
CA GLU A 151 8.18 0.20 -20.22
C GLU A 151 6.90 -0.60 -20.46
N LEU A 152 5.97 -0.05 -21.26
CA LEU A 152 4.63 -0.58 -21.46
C LEU A 152 4.19 -0.43 -22.91
N ILE A 153 3.29 -1.33 -23.36
CA ILE A 153 2.57 -1.23 -24.61
C ILE A 153 1.11 -0.93 -24.26
N LEU A 154 0.66 0.28 -24.53
CA LEU A 154 -0.63 0.80 -24.07
C LEU A 154 -1.43 1.45 -25.16
N GLU A 155 -2.76 1.33 -25.02
CA GLU A 155 -3.75 2.15 -25.71
C GLU A 155 -4.71 2.79 -24.68
N PRO A 156 -5.41 3.87 -25.05
CA PRO A 156 -6.48 4.41 -24.22
C PRO A 156 -7.54 3.33 -23.90
N ALA A 157 -8.08 3.38 -22.69
CA ALA A 157 -9.01 2.43 -22.10
C ALA A 157 -8.40 1.08 -21.65
N ASP A 158 -7.11 0.84 -21.82
CA ASP A 158 -6.45 -0.33 -21.25
C ASP A 158 -6.55 -0.33 -19.72
N LEU A 159 -6.68 -1.51 -19.15
CA LEU A 159 -6.62 -1.72 -17.71
C LEU A 159 -5.19 -2.07 -17.29
N LEU A 160 -4.73 -1.42 -16.23
CA LEU A 160 -3.46 -1.70 -15.58
C LEU A 160 -3.71 -2.27 -14.19
N ALA A 161 -2.85 -3.20 -13.78
CA ALA A 161 -2.78 -3.69 -12.43
C ALA A 161 -1.48 -3.18 -11.77
N VAL A 162 -1.61 -2.36 -10.72
CA VAL A 162 -0.50 -2.00 -9.84
C VAL A 162 -0.41 -3.08 -8.77
N ARG A 163 0.66 -3.87 -8.79
CA ARG A 163 0.86 -5.04 -7.93
C ARG A 163 1.30 -4.66 -6.53
N SER A 164 1.18 -5.62 -5.61
CA SER A 164 1.64 -5.49 -4.22
C SER A 164 0.98 -4.30 -3.48
N ALA A 165 -0.28 -4.03 -3.78
CA ALA A 165 -1.07 -2.95 -3.20
C ALA A 165 -1.89 -3.37 -1.96
N GLY A 166 -1.86 -4.64 -1.55
CA GLY A 166 -2.69 -5.17 -0.46
C GLY A 166 -2.29 -4.67 0.94
N ALA A 167 -1.04 -4.25 1.13
CA ALA A 167 -0.60 -3.60 2.36
C ALA A 167 -0.28 -2.13 2.10
N TYR A 168 -0.80 -1.23 2.95
CA TYR A 168 -0.58 0.22 2.85
C TYR A 168 -1.06 0.82 1.52
N GLY A 169 -2.00 0.15 0.84
CA GLY A 169 -2.79 0.67 -0.26
C GLY A 169 -4.02 1.37 0.30
N PHE A 170 -5.16 0.68 0.39
CA PHE A 170 -6.42 1.26 0.87
C PHE A 170 -6.30 1.88 2.27
N SER A 171 -5.57 1.24 3.21
CA SER A 171 -5.39 1.75 4.57
C SER A 171 -4.69 3.12 4.65
N MET A 172 -3.95 3.52 3.62
CA MET A 172 -3.34 4.85 3.48
C MET A 172 -4.09 5.74 2.48
N SER A 173 -5.16 5.25 1.89
CA SER A 173 -5.98 6.05 0.96
C SER A 173 -6.68 7.19 1.68
N SER A 174 -7.01 8.22 0.94
CA SER A 174 -7.64 9.43 1.48
C SER A 174 -8.62 10.04 0.48
N ASN A 175 -9.35 11.03 0.93
CA ASN A 175 -10.20 11.85 0.08
C ASN A 175 -9.47 13.12 -0.43
N TYR A 176 -8.15 13.07 -0.51
CA TYR A 176 -7.37 14.18 -1.05
C TYR A 176 -7.89 14.61 -2.41
N ASN A 177 -7.97 15.93 -2.63
CA ASN A 177 -8.56 16.54 -3.81
C ASN A 177 -10.06 16.20 -4.02
N SER A 178 -10.79 15.96 -2.92
CA SER A 178 -12.23 15.60 -2.90
C SER A 178 -12.56 14.39 -3.79
N ARG A 179 -11.67 13.41 -3.80
CA ARG A 179 -11.86 12.16 -4.55
C ARG A 179 -12.46 11.08 -3.64
N PRO A 180 -13.56 10.43 -4.06
CA PRO A 180 -14.08 9.25 -3.38
C PRO A 180 -13.07 8.11 -3.41
N ARG A 181 -12.96 7.34 -2.31
CA ARG A 181 -12.09 6.16 -2.26
C ARG A 181 -12.68 5.01 -3.08
N ALA A 182 -11.78 4.21 -3.63
CA ALA A 182 -12.14 3.06 -4.46
C ALA A 182 -12.91 1.98 -3.66
N ALA A 183 -13.65 1.12 -4.37
CA ALA A 183 -14.18 -0.09 -3.78
C ALA A 183 -13.05 -1.08 -3.44
N GLU A 184 -13.29 -1.96 -2.45
CA GLU A 184 -12.44 -3.13 -2.22
C GLU A 184 -13.21 -4.41 -2.59
N ILE A 185 -12.56 -5.21 -3.43
CA ILE A 185 -13.11 -6.46 -3.95
C ILE A 185 -12.22 -7.60 -3.48
N MET A 186 -12.81 -8.58 -2.85
CA MET A 186 -12.13 -9.83 -2.51
C MET A 186 -12.49 -10.90 -3.53
N VAL A 187 -11.47 -11.59 -4.02
CA VAL A 187 -11.62 -12.75 -4.90
C VAL A 187 -11.23 -13.98 -4.12
N ASP A 188 -12.16 -14.92 -3.97
CA ASP A 188 -11.96 -16.23 -3.36
C ASP A 188 -12.25 -17.30 -4.41
N GLU A 189 -11.21 -17.87 -4.97
CA GLU A 189 -11.26 -18.78 -6.13
C GLU A 189 -12.02 -18.16 -7.31
N LYS A 190 -13.29 -18.54 -7.49
CA LYS A 190 -14.19 -18.03 -8.56
C LYS A 190 -15.25 -17.06 -8.04
N GLN A 191 -15.28 -16.81 -6.75
CA GLN A 191 -16.26 -15.91 -6.13
C GLN A 191 -15.68 -14.51 -6.01
N ILE A 192 -16.53 -13.53 -6.26
CA ILE A 192 -16.19 -12.11 -6.21
C ILE A 192 -17.09 -11.48 -5.14
N HIS A 193 -16.46 -10.85 -4.15
CA HIS A 193 -17.16 -10.22 -3.04
C HIS A 193 -16.79 -8.74 -2.94
N VAL A 194 -17.78 -7.87 -2.96
CA VAL A 194 -17.59 -6.47 -2.58
C VAL A 194 -17.47 -6.41 -1.06
N ILE A 195 -16.25 -6.23 -0.55
CA ILE A 195 -15.99 -6.15 0.90
C ILE A 195 -16.03 -4.71 1.42
N ARG A 196 -15.97 -3.75 0.49
CA ARG A 196 -16.18 -2.32 0.74
C ARG A 196 -16.76 -1.67 -0.50
N GLU A 197 -17.87 -0.99 -0.34
CA GLU A 197 -18.48 -0.20 -1.41
C GLU A 197 -17.59 1.00 -1.79
N ARG A 198 -17.68 1.42 -3.06
CA ARG A 198 -17.06 2.66 -3.52
C ARG A 198 -17.74 3.84 -2.83
N GLU A 199 -16.95 4.77 -2.32
CA GLU A 199 -17.51 6.03 -1.82
C GLU A 199 -18.18 6.83 -2.96
N THR A 200 -19.25 7.50 -2.61
CA THR A 200 -19.94 8.46 -3.48
C THR A 200 -19.47 9.89 -3.17
N VAL A 201 -19.74 10.84 -4.07
CA VAL A 201 -19.46 12.25 -3.78
C VAL A 201 -20.24 12.73 -2.55
N ALA A 202 -21.44 12.21 -2.30
CA ALA A 202 -22.24 12.55 -1.13
C ALA A 202 -21.57 12.14 0.19
N ASP A 203 -20.83 11.04 0.20
CA ASP A 203 -20.13 10.56 1.40
C ASP A 203 -19.02 11.54 1.84
N LEU A 204 -18.44 12.31 0.90
CA LEU A 204 -17.37 13.26 1.19
C LEU A 204 -17.80 14.38 2.14
N PHE A 205 -19.07 14.75 2.12
CA PHE A 205 -19.62 15.83 2.94
C PHE A 205 -20.79 15.38 3.83
N ALA A 206 -20.97 14.06 4.01
CA ALA A 206 -22.06 13.49 4.81
C ALA A 206 -22.08 13.98 6.27
N HIS A 207 -20.95 14.41 6.79
CA HIS A 207 -20.79 14.95 8.16
C HIS A 207 -20.70 16.47 8.21
N GLU A 208 -20.88 17.17 7.09
CA GLU A 208 -20.85 18.62 7.05
C GLU A 208 -22.23 19.20 7.34
N HIS A 209 -22.28 20.35 7.99
CA HIS A 209 -23.50 21.06 8.29
C HIS A 209 -23.45 22.46 7.72
N VAL A 210 -24.52 22.86 7.04
CA VAL A 210 -24.67 24.23 6.56
C VAL A 210 -24.87 25.16 7.75
N LEU A 211 -24.08 26.23 7.81
CA LEU A 211 -24.25 27.24 8.85
C LEU A 211 -25.62 27.92 8.73
N PRO A 212 -26.29 28.20 9.87
CA PRO A 212 -27.57 28.92 9.86
C PRO A 212 -27.33 30.38 9.50
N TRP A 213 -27.14 30.65 8.22
CA TRP A 213 -27.08 32.02 7.75
C TRP A 213 -28.43 32.72 8.02
N LYS A 214 -28.41 33.83 8.75
CA LYS A 214 -29.55 34.73 8.78
C LYS A 214 -29.83 35.12 7.31
N LYS A 215 -31.04 34.85 6.82
CA LYS A 215 -31.48 35.45 5.55
C LYS A 215 -31.24 36.95 5.69
N ARG A 216 -30.41 37.51 4.83
CA ARG A 216 -30.32 38.97 4.72
C ARG A 216 -31.74 39.44 4.44
N ASP A 217 -32.35 40.19 5.33
CA ASP A 217 -33.62 40.78 5.09
C ASP A 217 -33.54 41.57 3.80
N GLU A 218 -34.37 41.24 2.82
CA GLU A 218 -34.58 41.96 1.59
C GLU A 218 -35.32 43.30 1.88
N ALA A 219 -35.12 43.88 3.03
CA ALA A 219 -35.69 45.16 3.44
C ALA A 219 -34.60 46.23 3.44
N SER A 220 -34.20 46.63 2.27
CA SER A 220 -33.54 47.93 1.99
C SER A 220 -33.54 48.14 0.48
N LYS A 221 -34.69 48.48 -0.05
CA LYS A 221 -34.84 49.25 -1.29
C LYS A 221 -35.55 50.55 -0.92
#